data_d0c785f6f3e713383cd1f38f3c0f5ec7
#
_entry.id   d0c785f6f3e713383cd1f38f3c0f5ec7
#
_cell.length_a   1.000
_cell.length_b   1.000
_cell.length_c   1.000
_cell.angle_alpha   90.00
_cell.angle_beta   90.00
_cell.angle_gamma   90.00
#
_symmetry.space_group_name_H-M   'P 1'
#
loop_
_entity.id
_entity.type
_entity.pdbx_description
1 polymer ?
#
loop_
_entity_poly.entity_id
_entity_poly.type
_entity_poly.pdbx_seq_one_letter_code
_entity_poly.pdbx_strand_id
1 'polypeptide(L)'
;MKKKLSQKENSKNAWLLGSSSFFNDIGGEMIVPLLPFYVLALGGGGISIGLLSGLREGLSSIFKIFGGWISDETGKRKPLIFFGYLISSIFKLFIAAASSWQSLIAFISLERFGKFRDAPRDAIISVDTKHSGRNLGLNQSLDVLGGIIGTLIVLFLFWKFQMETKTILYLAACISFLSIIPVFFVKEQKFKPVKISLLKELGFFNPKLKYFLLVSSVFSFANFGLYLFLLLMAKEATGSVTMSFVYYIIFNAIYALLLIPFGSLSDRIGSKKILIAGYSIFFLLTLWLFFFTNARFILPIFVAYGIVCAMNYSSHRGFVLKLSDSMKGTAFGAFYTFTGIASVVGGTIAGIFWDASPKMMFGYISFIAFIAIIMLCFAREKS
;
A
#
# COMPACT_ATOMS: atom_id res chain seq x y z
N MET A 1 -14.41 -0.82 38.12
CA MET A 1 -14.52 -1.84 37.03
C MET A 1 -14.78 -1.13 35.72
N LYS A 2 -13.90 -1.27 34.70
CA LYS A 2 -14.13 -0.69 33.36
C LYS A 2 -15.07 -1.62 32.60
N LYS A 3 -16.21 -1.10 32.15
CA LYS A 3 -17.23 -1.85 31.38
C LYS A 3 -16.57 -2.31 30.05
N LYS A 4 -16.28 -3.60 29.91
CA LYS A 4 -15.89 -4.18 28.61
C LYS A 4 -17.09 -4.09 27.67
N LEU A 5 -16.86 -3.72 26.41
CA LEU A 5 -17.91 -3.76 25.39
C LEU A 5 -18.39 -5.20 25.20
N SER A 6 -19.68 -5.37 24.93
CA SER A 6 -20.25 -6.69 24.61
C SER A 6 -19.73 -7.18 23.25
N GLN A 7 -19.79 -8.48 22.99
CA GLN A 7 -19.42 -9.07 21.70
C GLN A 7 -20.20 -8.42 20.54
N LYS A 8 -21.48 -8.11 20.76
CA LYS A 8 -22.34 -7.42 19.77
C LYS A 8 -21.81 -6.01 19.45
N GLU A 9 -21.35 -5.27 20.47
CA GLU A 9 -20.78 -3.93 20.29
C GLU A 9 -19.42 -3.98 19.55
N ASN A 10 -18.57 -4.96 19.86
CA ASN A 10 -17.30 -5.16 19.15
C ASN A 10 -17.51 -5.52 17.66
N SER A 11 -18.46 -6.38 17.36
CA SER A 11 -18.84 -6.71 15.97
C SER A 11 -19.42 -5.49 15.25
N LYS A 12 -20.25 -4.67 15.94
CA LYS A 12 -20.75 -3.41 15.39
C LYS A 12 -19.63 -2.42 15.08
N ASN A 13 -18.64 -2.30 15.97
CA ASN A 13 -17.47 -1.46 15.72
C ASN A 13 -16.66 -1.92 14.49
N ALA A 14 -16.50 -3.24 14.31
CA ALA A 14 -15.82 -3.79 13.12
C ALA A 14 -16.55 -3.42 11.82
N TRP A 15 -17.88 -3.52 11.78
CA TRP A 15 -18.67 -3.09 10.63
C TRP A 15 -18.59 -1.58 10.38
N LEU A 16 -18.69 -0.75 11.42
CA LEU A 16 -18.61 0.70 11.31
C LEU A 16 -17.23 1.15 10.78
N LEU A 17 -16.17 0.60 11.34
CA LEU A 17 -14.79 0.93 10.92
C LEU A 17 -14.48 0.37 9.53
N GLY A 18 -14.96 -0.82 9.21
CA GLY A 18 -14.88 -1.38 7.88
C GLY A 18 -15.62 -0.55 6.83
N SER A 19 -16.83 -0.04 7.15
CA SER A 19 -17.56 0.88 6.27
C SER A 19 -16.82 2.20 6.08
N SER A 20 -16.20 2.74 7.14
CA SER A 20 -15.34 3.94 7.01
C SER A 20 -14.18 3.70 6.05
N SER A 21 -13.51 2.57 6.20
CA SER A 21 -12.42 2.18 5.29
C SER A 21 -12.90 2.01 3.86
N PHE A 22 -14.01 1.32 3.67
CA PHE A 22 -14.64 1.09 2.37
C PHE A 22 -14.87 2.39 1.59
N PHE A 23 -15.54 3.39 2.19
CA PHE A 23 -15.76 4.67 1.53
C PHE A 23 -14.47 5.43 1.25
N ASN A 24 -13.52 5.41 2.20
CA ASN A 24 -12.23 6.06 1.98
C ASN A 24 -11.43 5.40 0.85
N ASP A 25 -11.50 4.06 0.74
CA ASP A 25 -10.75 3.30 -0.27
C ASP A 25 -11.42 3.37 -1.64
N ILE A 26 -12.77 3.50 -1.73
CA ILE A 26 -13.42 3.91 -2.99
C ILE A 26 -12.78 5.19 -3.50
N GLY A 27 -12.81 6.28 -2.70
CA GLY A 27 -12.25 7.55 -3.15
C GLY A 27 -10.73 7.49 -3.38
N GLY A 28 -9.99 6.70 -2.60
CA GLY A 28 -8.56 6.50 -2.79
C GLY A 28 -8.23 5.84 -4.13
N GLU A 29 -8.91 4.75 -4.46
CA GLU A 29 -8.68 3.98 -5.67
C GLU A 29 -9.33 4.61 -6.92
N MET A 30 -10.23 5.59 -6.75
CA MET A 30 -10.61 6.49 -7.85
C MET A 30 -9.46 7.41 -8.26
N ILE A 31 -8.59 7.79 -7.35
CA ILE A 31 -7.46 8.70 -7.61
C ILE A 31 -6.28 7.97 -8.26
N VAL A 32 -5.95 6.77 -7.76
CA VAL A 32 -4.70 6.07 -8.08
C VAL A 32 -4.45 5.88 -9.58
N PRO A 33 -5.37 5.32 -10.37
CA PRO A 33 -5.11 5.09 -11.80
C PRO A 33 -5.01 6.38 -12.61
N LEU A 34 -5.53 7.51 -12.10
CA LEU A 34 -5.44 8.82 -12.74
C LEU A 34 -4.09 9.51 -12.49
N LEU A 35 -3.40 9.17 -11.38
CA LEU A 35 -2.21 9.89 -10.91
C LEU A 35 -1.10 10.03 -11.96
N PRO A 36 -0.64 8.99 -12.66
CA PRO A 36 0.47 9.16 -13.60
C PRO A 36 0.10 10.10 -14.75
N PHE A 37 -1.14 10.03 -15.23
CA PHE A 37 -1.63 10.90 -16.30
C PHE A 37 -1.82 12.33 -15.81
N TYR A 38 -2.27 12.52 -14.56
CA TYR A 38 -2.46 13.84 -13.97
C TYR A 38 -1.12 14.52 -13.67
N VAL A 39 -0.11 13.79 -13.20
CA VAL A 39 1.27 14.30 -13.04
C VAL A 39 1.79 14.82 -14.38
N LEU A 40 1.65 14.05 -15.46
CA LEU A 40 2.09 14.48 -16.80
C LEU A 40 1.32 15.70 -17.30
N ALA A 41 0.02 15.77 -17.07
CA ALA A 41 -0.82 16.92 -17.44
C ALA A 41 -0.43 18.21 -16.68
N LEU A 42 0.14 18.08 -15.48
CA LEU A 42 0.64 19.19 -14.66
C LEU A 42 2.12 19.53 -14.93
N GLY A 43 2.70 18.99 -16.01
CA GLY A 43 4.09 19.27 -16.44
C GLY A 43 5.15 18.46 -15.68
N GLY A 44 4.76 17.40 -14.95
CA GLY A 44 5.71 16.46 -14.33
C GLY A 44 6.24 15.45 -15.34
N GLY A 45 7.31 14.75 -14.97
CA GLY A 45 7.93 13.66 -15.75
C GLY A 45 8.07 12.38 -14.94
N GLY A 46 8.94 11.48 -15.39
CA GLY A 46 9.23 10.22 -14.72
C GLY A 46 9.75 10.42 -13.29
N ILE A 47 10.61 11.40 -13.05
CA ILE A 47 11.09 11.74 -11.69
C ILE A 47 9.89 12.02 -10.78
N SER A 48 8.92 12.81 -11.23
CA SER A 48 7.74 13.18 -10.44
C SER A 48 6.88 11.97 -10.15
N ILE A 49 6.70 11.07 -11.11
CA ILE A 49 5.91 9.83 -10.96
C ILE A 49 6.63 8.84 -10.03
N GLY A 50 7.94 8.70 -10.17
CA GLY A 50 8.75 7.83 -9.32
C GLY A 50 8.77 8.30 -7.87
N LEU A 51 8.97 9.60 -7.65
CA LEU A 51 8.90 10.23 -6.32
C LEU A 51 7.51 10.06 -5.70
N LEU A 52 6.46 10.33 -6.48
CA LEU A 52 5.08 10.14 -6.05
C LEU A 52 4.80 8.70 -5.63
N SER A 53 5.21 7.74 -6.44
CA SER A 53 5.02 6.31 -6.19
C SER A 53 5.71 5.89 -4.88
N GLY A 54 6.99 6.24 -4.75
CA GLY A 54 7.77 5.95 -3.54
C GLY A 54 7.20 6.61 -2.29
N LEU A 55 6.79 7.89 -2.36
CA LEU A 55 6.19 8.60 -1.24
C LEU A 55 4.85 7.99 -0.82
N ARG A 56 4.01 7.56 -1.78
CA ARG A 56 2.75 6.89 -1.45
C ARG A 56 2.96 5.64 -0.61
N GLU A 57 3.89 4.79 -1.00
CA GLU A 57 4.20 3.55 -0.28
C GLU A 57 4.94 3.82 1.03
N GLY A 58 5.97 4.66 0.98
CA GLY A 58 6.83 4.95 2.11
C GLY A 58 6.12 5.68 3.25
N LEU A 59 5.45 6.79 2.94
CA LEU A 59 4.77 7.60 3.95
C LEU A 59 3.59 6.84 4.59
N SER A 60 2.83 6.06 3.79
CA SER A 60 1.76 5.22 4.33
C SER A 60 2.27 4.27 5.40
N SER A 61 3.44 3.68 5.17
CA SER A 61 4.07 2.73 6.08
C SER A 61 4.57 3.41 7.37
N ILE A 62 5.25 4.55 7.22
CA ILE A 62 5.79 5.32 8.35
C ILE A 62 4.66 5.86 9.25
N PHE A 63 3.63 6.45 8.66
CA PHE A 63 2.56 7.07 9.45
C PHE A 63 1.69 6.06 10.20
N LYS A 64 1.54 4.83 9.72
CA LYS A 64 0.90 3.74 10.47
C LYS A 64 1.59 3.47 11.81
N ILE A 65 2.93 3.50 11.83
CA ILE A 65 3.72 3.27 13.05
C ILE A 65 3.49 4.42 14.05
N PHE A 66 3.58 5.66 13.58
CA PHE A 66 3.31 6.84 14.40
C PHE A 66 1.91 6.79 15.01
N GLY A 67 0.90 6.41 14.21
CA GLY A 67 -0.47 6.28 14.68
C GLY A 67 -0.62 5.20 15.76
N GLY A 68 0.04 4.08 15.61
CA GLY A 68 0.10 3.02 16.62
C GLY A 68 0.71 3.52 17.93
N TRP A 69 1.88 4.14 17.85
CA TRP A 69 2.59 4.68 19.00
C TRP A 69 1.76 5.73 19.75
N ILE A 70 1.24 6.75 19.06
CA ILE A 70 0.38 7.79 19.69
C ILE A 70 -0.87 7.15 20.32
N SER A 71 -1.46 6.16 19.65
CA SER A 71 -2.62 5.43 20.14
C SER A 71 -2.35 4.70 21.45
N ASP A 72 -1.21 4.06 21.57
CA ASP A 72 -0.83 3.30 22.76
C ASP A 72 -0.39 4.23 23.90
N GLU A 73 0.29 5.35 23.60
CA GLU A 73 0.71 6.34 24.59
C GLU A 73 -0.47 7.15 25.15
N THR A 74 -1.45 7.49 24.31
CA THR A 74 -2.59 8.32 24.74
C THR A 74 -3.77 7.49 25.25
N GLY A 75 -3.88 6.24 24.84
CA GLY A 75 -5.03 5.37 25.09
C GLY A 75 -6.32 5.84 24.40
N LYS A 76 -6.24 6.83 23.50
CA LYS A 76 -7.38 7.42 22.77
C LYS A 76 -7.28 7.03 21.28
N ARG A 77 -8.13 6.15 20.82
CA ARG A 77 -8.10 5.62 19.45
C ARG A 77 -9.09 6.29 18.51
N LYS A 78 -10.33 6.50 18.97
CA LYS A 78 -11.41 7.08 18.15
C LYS A 78 -11.07 8.47 17.60
N PRO A 79 -10.52 9.43 18.36
CA PRO A 79 -10.11 10.73 17.82
C PRO A 79 -9.06 10.59 16.72
N LEU A 80 -8.06 9.70 16.88
CA LEU A 80 -7.04 9.47 15.87
C LEU A 80 -7.64 8.93 14.57
N ILE A 81 -8.61 8.02 14.67
CA ILE A 81 -9.31 7.47 13.50
C ILE A 81 -10.11 8.59 12.80
N PHE A 82 -10.83 9.40 13.56
CA PHE A 82 -11.62 10.50 13.02
C PHE A 82 -10.75 11.52 12.28
N PHE A 83 -9.70 12.03 12.92
CA PHE A 83 -8.79 12.98 12.28
C PHE A 83 -8.04 12.38 11.11
N GLY A 84 -7.70 11.09 11.14
CA GLY A 84 -7.06 10.42 10.02
C GLY A 84 -7.94 10.35 8.78
N TYR A 85 -9.23 10.03 8.90
CA TYR A 85 -10.18 10.07 7.79
C TYR A 85 -10.45 11.51 7.32
N LEU A 86 -10.60 12.45 8.25
CA LEU A 86 -10.82 13.87 7.96
C LEU A 86 -9.65 14.44 7.13
N ILE A 87 -8.41 14.26 7.59
CA ILE A 87 -7.21 14.74 6.89
C ILE A 87 -7.13 14.10 5.50
N SER A 88 -7.31 12.77 5.40
CA SER A 88 -7.29 12.08 4.10
C SER A 88 -8.35 12.65 3.15
N SER A 89 -9.57 12.90 3.62
CA SER A 89 -10.66 13.43 2.77
C SER A 89 -10.41 14.89 2.35
N ILE A 90 -9.93 15.73 3.27
CA ILE A 90 -9.58 17.14 2.97
C ILE A 90 -8.48 17.20 1.91
N PHE A 91 -7.39 16.44 2.08
CA PHE A 91 -6.28 16.51 1.14
C PHE A 91 -6.63 15.89 -0.23
N LYS A 92 -7.63 15.02 -0.32
CA LYS A 92 -8.18 14.60 -1.63
C LYS A 92 -8.84 15.75 -2.39
N LEU A 93 -9.48 16.72 -1.70
CA LEU A 93 -9.94 17.95 -2.36
C LEU A 93 -8.77 18.78 -2.89
N PHE A 94 -7.72 18.94 -2.11
CA PHE A 94 -6.53 19.67 -2.57
C PHE A 94 -5.83 18.95 -3.73
N ILE A 95 -5.81 17.60 -3.76
CA ILE A 95 -5.32 16.82 -4.90
C ILE A 95 -6.08 17.20 -6.17
N ALA A 96 -7.41 17.32 -6.11
CA ALA A 96 -8.22 17.73 -7.25
C ALA A 96 -7.95 19.18 -7.69
N ALA A 97 -7.62 20.06 -6.73
CA ALA A 97 -7.33 21.48 -6.96
C ALA A 97 -5.85 21.74 -7.34
N ALA A 98 -5.01 20.71 -7.42
CA ALA A 98 -3.60 20.89 -7.73
C ALA A 98 -3.39 21.60 -9.09
N SER A 99 -2.48 22.58 -9.11
CA SER A 99 -2.13 23.38 -10.30
C SER A 99 -0.72 23.06 -10.85
N SER A 100 0.07 22.29 -10.10
CA SER A 100 1.42 21.87 -10.47
C SER A 100 1.69 20.46 -9.93
N TRP A 101 2.62 19.74 -10.56
CA TRP A 101 2.99 18.41 -10.07
C TRP A 101 3.62 18.44 -8.66
N GLN A 102 4.30 19.53 -8.30
CA GLN A 102 4.87 19.73 -6.97
C GLN A 102 3.78 19.83 -5.91
N SER A 103 2.75 20.66 -6.17
CA SER A 103 1.60 20.78 -5.26
C SER A 103 0.83 19.46 -5.16
N LEU A 104 0.69 18.72 -6.26
CA LEU A 104 0.06 17.40 -6.28
C LEU A 104 0.81 16.41 -5.37
N ILE A 105 2.14 16.33 -5.48
CA ILE A 105 2.96 15.46 -4.62
C ILE A 105 2.85 15.87 -3.15
N ALA A 106 2.89 17.16 -2.86
CA ALA A 106 2.73 17.67 -1.49
C ALA A 106 1.35 17.27 -0.92
N PHE A 107 0.27 17.46 -1.66
CA PHE A 107 -1.08 17.10 -1.19
C PHE A 107 -1.27 15.60 -1.04
N ILE A 108 -0.70 14.77 -1.92
CA ILE A 108 -0.71 13.31 -1.76
C ILE A 108 0.10 12.89 -0.53
N SER A 109 1.24 13.51 -0.27
CA SER A 109 2.05 13.22 0.92
C SER A 109 1.27 13.54 2.20
N LEU A 110 0.55 14.65 2.23
CA LEU A 110 -0.30 15.05 3.34
C LEU A 110 -1.57 14.17 3.46
N GLU A 111 -2.13 13.72 2.34
CA GLU A 111 -3.20 12.72 2.34
C GLU A 111 -2.73 11.40 2.99
N ARG A 112 -1.50 10.95 2.67
CA ARG A 112 -0.89 9.76 3.27
C ARG A 112 -0.67 9.91 4.78
N PHE A 113 -0.45 11.11 5.30
CA PHE A 113 -0.42 11.36 6.74
C PHE A 113 -1.68 10.81 7.43
N GLY A 114 -2.85 10.95 6.83
CA GLY A 114 -4.10 10.37 7.34
C GLY A 114 -4.06 8.85 7.59
N LYS A 115 -3.09 8.11 7.03
CA LYS A 115 -2.90 6.65 7.27
C LYS A 115 -2.47 6.30 8.71
N PHE A 116 -2.10 7.29 9.54
CA PHE A 116 -1.86 7.06 10.96
C PHE A 116 -3.09 6.46 11.69
N ARG A 117 -4.29 6.59 11.14
CA ARG A 117 -5.53 6.00 11.66
C ARG A 117 -5.57 4.48 11.60
N ASP A 118 -4.81 3.84 10.69
CA ASP A 118 -4.95 2.41 10.39
C ASP A 118 -4.61 1.54 11.62
N ALA A 119 -3.51 1.84 12.32
CA ALA A 119 -3.13 1.07 13.51
C ALA A 119 -4.12 1.23 14.68
N PRO A 120 -4.57 2.45 15.08
CA PRO A 120 -5.65 2.62 16.06
C PRO A 120 -6.95 1.93 15.66
N ARG A 121 -7.32 1.94 14.35
CA ARG A 121 -8.49 1.27 13.81
C ARG A 121 -8.41 -0.24 14.04
N ASP A 122 -7.33 -0.85 13.59
CA ASP A 122 -7.10 -2.29 13.70
C ASP A 122 -7.06 -2.73 15.17
N ALA A 123 -6.53 -1.87 16.05
CA ALA A 123 -6.52 -2.11 17.48
C ALA A 123 -7.91 -2.07 18.14
N ILE A 124 -8.87 -1.26 17.64
CA ILE A 124 -10.27 -1.34 18.09
C ILE A 124 -10.95 -2.60 17.59
N ILE A 125 -10.73 -2.96 16.32
CA ILE A 125 -11.33 -4.13 15.67
C ILE A 125 -10.88 -5.44 16.35
N SER A 126 -9.62 -5.49 16.82
CA SER A 126 -9.01 -6.68 17.42
C SER A 126 -9.22 -6.84 18.93
N VAL A 127 -9.96 -5.96 19.59
CA VAL A 127 -10.22 -6.02 21.06
C VAL A 127 -10.86 -7.35 21.48
N ASP A 128 -11.76 -7.91 20.67
CA ASP A 128 -12.30 -9.24 20.91
C ASP A 128 -11.35 -10.30 20.36
N THR A 129 -10.49 -10.81 21.25
CA THR A 129 -9.44 -11.79 20.88
C THR A 129 -9.99 -13.09 20.29
N LYS A 130 -11.23 -13.50 20.65
CA LYS A 130 -11.87 -14.72 20.13
C LYS A 130 -12.29 -14.58 18.66
N HIS A 131 -12.64 -13.36 18.23
CA HIS A 131 -13.16 -13.08 16.89
C HIS A 131 -12.31 -12.06 16.13
N SER A 132 -11.11 -11.75 16.63
CA SER A 132 -10.23 -10.72 16.02
C SER A 132 -9.90 -11.02 14.57
N GLY A 133 -9.58 -12.27 14.23
CA GLY A 133 -9.29 -12.67 12.86
C GLY A 133 -10.48 -12.46 11.92
N ARG A 134 -11.70 -12.82 12.34
CA ARG A 134 -12.93 -12.59 11.57
C ARG A 134 -13.19 -11.10 11.35
N ASN A 135 -13.05 -10.30 12.40
CA ASN A 135 -13.32 -8.86 12.34
C ASN A 135 -12.28 -8.11 11.49
N LEU A 136 -11.00 -8.47 11.61
CA LEU A 136 -9.94 -7.93 10.73
C LEU A 136 -10.11 -8.40 9.29
N GLY A 137 -10.50 -9.66 9.07
CA GLY A 137 -10.81 -10.19 7.75
C GLY A 137 -11.98 -9.45 7.09
N LEU A 138 -13.06 -9.15 7.85
CA LEU A 138 -14.18 -8.34 7.37
C LEU A 138 -13.69 -6.95 6.93
N ASN A 139 -12.88 -6.28 7.76
CA ASN A 139 -12.33 -4.97 7.40
C ASN A 139 -11.49 -5.04 6.11
N GLN A 140 -10.59 -6.03 6.01
CA GLN A 140 -9.76 -6.21 4.82
C GLN A 140 -10.60 -6.50 3.56
N SER A 141 -11.69 -7.28 3.70
CA SER A 141 -12.61 -7.53 2.59
C SER A 141 -13.30 -6.26 2.13
N LEU A 142 -13.72 -5.40 3.05
CA LEU A 142 -14.34 -4.12 2.73
C LEU A 142 -13.33 -3.14 2.10
N ASP A 143 -12.06 -3.13 2.55
CA ASP A 143 -10.98 -2.36 1.95
C ASP A 143 -10.78 -2.77 0.47
N VAL A 144 -10.67 -4.07 0.19
CA VAL A 144 -10.51 -4.62 -1.18
C VAL A 144 -11.73 -4.32 -2.05
N LEU A 145 -12.94 -4.53 -1.54
CA LEU A 145 -14.17 -4.22 -2.27
C LEU A 145 -14.27 -2.72 -2.60
N GLY A 146 -13.94 -1.86 -1.64
CA GLY A 146 -13.87 -0.41 -1.86
C GLY A 146 -12.90 -0.06 -2.98
N GLY A 147 -11.73 -0.67 -2.98
CA GLY A 147 -10.72 -0.47 -4.02
C GLY A 147 -11.19 -0.88 -5.43
N ILE A 148 -11.80 -2.06 -5.55
CA ILE A 148 -12.35 -2.55 -6.83
C ILE A 148 -13.46 -1.62 -7.32
N ILE A 149 -14.41 -1.27 -6.45
CA ILE A 149 -15.53 -0.39 -6.80
C ILE A 149 -15.03 0.99 -7.20
N GLY A 150 -14.05 1.57 -6.47
CA GLY A 150 -13.46 2.86 -6.80
C GLY A 150 -12.84 2.86 -8.20
N THR A 151 -12.08 1.85 -8.55
CA THR A 151 -11.46 1.75 -9.88
C THR A 151 -12.50 1.52 -10.98
N LEU A 152 -13.56 0.73 -10.72
CA LEU A 152 -14.67 0.54 -11.65
C LEU A 152 -15.45 1.83 -11.88
N ILE A 153 -15.68 2.64 -10.84
CA ILE A 153 -16.33 3.95 -10.97
C ILE A 153 -15.51 4.86 -11.88
N VAL A 154 -14.19 4.95 -11.69
CA VAL A 154 -13.32 5.75 -12.57
C VAL A 154 -13.40 5.28 -14.02
N LEU A 155 -13.28 3.98 -14.23
CA LEU A 155 -13.40 3.40 -15.57
C LEU A 155 -14.72 3.80 -16.22
N PHE A 156 -15.84 3.67 -15.50
CA PHE A 156 -17.17 3.99 -15.99
C PHE A 156 -17.33 5.49 -16.30
N LEU A 157 -16.93 6.37 -15.39
CA LEU A 157 -17.02 7.81 -15.54
C LEU A 157 -16.15 8.31 -16.71
N PHE A 158 -14.94 7.77 -16.81
CA PHE A 158 -14.01 8.14 -17.86
C PHE A 158 -14.44 7.61 -19.24
N TRP A 159 -14.86 6.33 -19.31
CA TRP A 159 -15.25 5.69 -20.56
C TRP A 159 -16.60 6.18 -21.09
N LYS A 160 -17.64 6.20 -20.22
CA LYS A 160 -19.01 6.49 -20.67
C LYS A 160 -19.29 7.98 -20.79
N PHE A 161 -18.80 8.76 -19.81
CA PHE A 161 -19.10 10.21 -19.72
C PHE A 161 -17.94 11.09 -20.17
N GLN A 162 -16.78 10.52 -20.45
CA GLN A 162 -15.55 11.26 -20.82
C GLN A 162 -15.27 12.42 -19.85
N MET A 163 -15.54 12.17 -18.55
CA MET A 163 -15.37 13.18 -17.51
C MET A 163 -13.91 13.61 -17.39
N GLU A 164 -13.71 14.90 -17.18
CA GLU A 164 -12.39 15.46 -16.88
C GLU A 164 -11.80 14.87 -15.60
N THR A 165 -10.50 14.66 -15.59
CA THR A 165 -9.76 14.12 -14.44
C THR A 165 -10.06 14.88 -13.15
N LYS A 166 -10.08 16.22 -13.19
CA LYS A 166 -10.36 17.04 -11.99
C LYS A 166 -11.75 16.76 -11.42
N THR A 167 -12.77 16.64 -12.26
CA THR A 167 -14.15 16.34 -11.83
C THR A 167 -14.22 14.99 -11.14
N ILE A 168 -13.55 13.96 -11.68
CA ILE A 168 -13.48 12.62 -11.06
C ILE A 168 -12.76 12.69 -9.71
N LEU A 169 -11.68 13.48 -9.59
CA LEU A 169 -10.96 13.67 -8.35
C LEU A 169 -11.79 14.35 -7.27
N TYR A 170 -12.62 15.36 -7.63
CA TYR A 170 -13.58 15.98 -6.70
C TYR A 170 -14.63 14.98 -6.22
N LEU A 171 -15.20 14.18 -7.12
CA LEU A 171 -16.15 13.12 -6.75
C LEU A 171 -15.51 12.10 -5.81
N ALA A 172 -14.26 11.70 -6.07
CA ALA A 172 -13.49 10.82 -5.20
C ALA A 172 -13.32 11.40 -3.78
N ALA A 173 -13.04 12.70 -3.69
CA ALA A 173 -12.96 13.40 -2.42
C ALA A 173 -14.32 13.42 -1.69
N CYS A 174 -15.40 13.75 -2.38
CA CYS A 174 -16.76 13.75 -1.81
C CYS A 174 -17.15 12.38 -1.25
N ILE A 175 -16.88 11.29 -1.98
CA ILE A 175 -17.12 9.92 -1.50
C ILE A 175 -16.27 9.63 -0.27
N SER A 176 -15.00 10.08 -0.24
CA SER A 176 -14.12 9.87 0.91
C SER A 176 -14.63 10.55 2.19
N PHE A 177 -15.34 11.68 2.12
CA PHE A 177 -15.95 12.30 3.30
C PHE A 177 -17.01 11.41 3.96
N LEU A 178 -17.68 10.53 3.20
CA LEU A 178 -18.63 9.57 3.78
C LEU A 178 -17.96 8.63 4.78
N SER A 179 -16.64 8.42 4.68
CA SER A 179 -15.87 7.59 5.60
C SER A 179 -15.90 8.10 7.05
N ILE A 180 -16.16 9.38 7.26
CA ILE A 180 -16.19 10.01 8.59
C ILE A 180 -17.47 9.65 9.33
N ILE A 181 -18.58 9.48 8.63
CA ILE A 181 -19.91 9.27 9.24
C ILE A 181 -19.95 8.06 10.17
N PRO A 182 -19.52 6.86 9.77
CA PRO A 182 -19.57 5.70 10.65
C PRO A 182 -18.70 5.84 11.91
N VAL A 183 -17.61 6.63 11.86
CA VAL A 183 -16.71 6.83 13.01
C VAL A 183 -17.42 7.47 14.18
N PHE A 184 -18.40 8.36 13.95
CA PHE A 184 -19.16 8.98 15.02
C PHE A 184 -19.88 7.95 15.91
N PHE A 185 -20.32 6.84 15.31
CA PHE A 185 -21.09 5.79 15.99
C PHE A 185 -20.21 4.72 16.64
N VAL A 186 -18.88 4.76 16.44
CA VAL A 186 -17.94 3.84 17.07
C VAL A 186 -17.90 4.06 18.58
N LYS A 187 -18.06 2.98 19.34
CA LYS A 187 -17.91 2.98 20.80
C LYS A 187 -16.47 2.64 21.16
N GLU A 188 -15.80 3.54 21.89
CA GLU A 188 -14.43 3.36 22.32
C GLU A 188 -14.36 2.81 23.76
N GLN A 189 -13.48 1.82 23.96
CA GLN A 189 -13.05 1.42 25.29
C GLN A 189 -11.84 2.28 25.72
N LYS A 190 -11.81 2.66 26.98
CA LYS A 190 -10.63 3.34 27.54
C LYS A 190 -9.51 2.30 27.74
N PHE A 191 -8.39 2.49 27.07
CA PHE A 191 -7.19 1.69 27.23
C PHE A 191 -6.24 2.35 28.25
N LYS A 192 -5.47 1.54 28.96
CA LYS A 192 -4.40 2.09 29.79
C LYS A 192 -3.25 2.50 28.87
N PRO A 193 -2.73 3.74 29.01
CA PRO A 193 -1.53 4.16 28.28
C PRO A 193 -0.35 3.23 28.58
N VAL A 194 0.42 2.91 27.55
CA VAL A 194 1.66 2.13 27.66
C VAL A 194 2.78 2.96 27.07
N LYS A 195 3.82 3.24 27.87
CA LYS A 195 5.00 3.96 27.39
C LYS A 195 5.90 2.98 26.63
N ILE A 196 6.05 3.18 25.33
CA ILE A 196 6.92 2.37 24.45
C ILE A 196 8.01 3.29 23.88
N SER A 197 9.27 2.89 24.01
CA SER A 197 10.40 3.59 23.40
C SER A 197 10.84 2.86 22.13
N LEU A 198 10.32 3.28 20.96
CA LEU A 198 10.61 2.65 19.67
C LEU A 198 12.11 2.58 19.34
N LEU A 199 12.87 3.64 19.63
CA LEU A 199 14.27 3.73 19.24
C LEU A 199 15.20 2.82 20.05
N LYS A 200 14.89 2.59 21.34
CA LYS A 200 15.72 1.72 22.19
C LYS A 200 15.65 0.24 21.78
N GLU A 201 14.52 -0.18 21.21
CA GLU A 201 14.27 -1.56 20.84
C GLU A 201 14.96 -2.01 19.54
N LEU A 202 15.28 -1.06 18.63
CA LEU A 202 15.97 -1.37 17.37
C LEU A 202 17.36 -2.00 17.57
N GLY A 203 18.03 -1.63 18.65
CA GLY A 203 19.35 -2.20 19.01
C GLY A 203 19.33 -3.69 19.30
N PHE A 204 18.23 -4.18 19.85
CA PHE A 204 18.07 -5.56 20.34
C PHE A 204 17.58 -6.55 19.28
N PHE A 205 17.38 -6.14 18.03
CA PHE A 205 16.96 -7.06 16.99
C PHE A 205 18.01 -8.14 16.71
N ASN A 206 17.52 -9.37 16.54
CA ASN A 206 18.28 -10.51 16.08
C ASN A 206 19.01 -10.18 14.76
N PRO A 207 20.30 -10.55 14.58
CA PRO A 207 21.04 -10.33 13.33
C PRO A 207 20.33 -10.86 12.08
N LYS A 208 19.59 -11.97 12.18
CA LYS A 208 18.79 -12.51 11.05
C LYS A 208 17.69 -11.55 10.63
N LEU A 209 17.00 -10.89 11.59
CA LEU A 209 15.98 -9.88 11.30
C LEU A 209 16.62 -8.64 10.65
N LYS A 210 17.73 -8.13 11.20
CA LYS A 210 18.48 -6.99 10.62
C LYS A 210 18.87 -7.26 9.17
N TYR A 211 19.38 -8.46 8.90
CA TYR A 211 19.74 -8.87 7.54
C TYR A 211 18.50 -8.92 6.61
N PHE A 212 17.39 -9.48 7.09
CA PHE A 212 16.15 -9.52 6.28
C PHE A 212 15.56 -8.13 6.03
N LEU A 213 15.65 -7.21 6.99
CA LEU A 213 15.27 -5.81 6.79
C LEU A 213 16.09 -5.17 5.66
N LEU A 214 17.39 -5.44 5.62
CA LEU A 214 18.26 -4.97 4.54
C LEU A 214 17.84 -5.59 3.18
N VAL A 215 17.64 -6.90 3.11
CA VAL A 215 17.17 -7.59 1.89
C VAL A 215 15.87 -7.01 1.38
N SER A 216 14.90 -6.84 2.27
CA SER A 216 13.58 -6.26 1.92
C SER A 216 13.70 -4.82 1.46
N SER A 217 14.59 -4.04 2.05
CA SER A 217 14.87 -2.66 1.63
C SER A 217 15.48 -2.62 0.23
N VAL A 218 16.44 -3.47 -0.06
CA VAL A 218 17.02 -3.58 -1.41
C VAL A 218 15.95 -3.96 -2.43
N PHE A 219 15.08 -4.91 -2.11
CA PHE A 219 13.97 -5.23 -3.01
C PHE A 219 13.00 -4.06 -3.19
N SER A 220 12.75 -3.26 -2.15
CA SER A 220 11.86 -2.10 -2.22
C SER A 220 12.42 -0.95 -3.07
N PHE A 221 13.75 -0.87 -3.26
CA PHE A 221 14.33 0.02 -4.27
C PHE A 221 13.90 -0.33 -5.69
N ALA A 222 13.62 -1.61 -5.97
CA ALA A 222 13.12 -2.05 -7.27
C ALA A 222 11.58 -2.04 -7.33
N ASN A 223 10.90 -2.42 -6.24
CA ASN A 223 9.44 -2.51 -6.17
C ASN A 223 8.83 -1.37 -5.32
N PHE A 224 8.93 -0.16 -5.81
CA PHE A 224 8.49 1.10 -5.19
C PHE A 224 7.06 1.53 -5.55
N GLY A 225 6.24 0.64 -6.12
CA GLY A 225 4.92 0.97 -6.69
C GLY A 225 4.99 1.12 -8.22
N LEU A 226 5.64 0.16 -8.87
CA LEU A 226 5.88 0.10 -10.33
C LEU A 226 4.60 0.25 -11.18
N TYR A 227 3.42 -0.08 -10.61
CA TYR A 227 2.13 -0.01 -11.33
C TYR A 227 1.83 1.35 -11.96
N LEU A 228 2.34 2.47 -11.41
CA LEU A 228 2.14 3.78 -12.02
C LEU A 228 2.85 3.91 -13.38
N PHE A 229 4.04 3.35 -13.49
CA PHE A 229 4.78 3.29 -14.77
C PHE A 229 4.16 2.28 -15.74
N LEU A 230 3.66 1.15 -15.22
CA LEU A 230 2.95 0.17 -16.06
C LEU A 230 1.66 0.77 -16.66
N LEU A 231 0.96 1.66 -15.95
CA LEU A 231 -0.19 2.40 -16.49
C LEU A 231 0.21 3.30 -17.68
N LEU A 232 1.36 3.97 -17.60
CA LEU A 232 1.88 4.76 -18.73
C LEU A 232 2.22 3.88 -19.92
N MET A 233 2.94 2.78 -19.69
CA MET A 233 3.23 1.82 -20.74
C MET A 233 1.96 1.27 -21.39
N ALA A 234 0.94 0.97 -20.60
CA ALA A 234 -0.33 0.48 -21.14
C ALA A 234 -1.00 1.53 -22.05
N LYS A 235 -0.95 2.82 -21.67
CA LYS A 235 -1.43 3.90 -22.53
C LYS A 235 -0.61 3.99 -23.83
N GLU A 236 0.72 3.97 -23.73
CA GLU A 236 1.59 4.04 -24.91
C GLU A 236 1.36 2.86 -25.86
N ALA A 237 1.24 1.66 -25.29
CA ALA A 237 1.05 0.42 -26.03
C ALA A 237 -0.31 0.30 -26.73
N THR A 238 -1.38 0.84 -26.12
CA THR A 238 -2.77 0.70 -26.62
C THR A 238 -3.33 1.97 -27.24
N GLY A 239 -2.66 3.11 -27.05
CA GLY A 239 -3.19 4.45 -27.39
C GLY A 239 -4.36 4.91 -26.51
N SER A 240 -4.73 4.16 -25.45
CA SER A 240 -5.94 4.38 -24.67
C SER A 240 -5.70 4.40 -23.16
N VAL A 241 -6.03 5.51 -22.51
CA VAL A 241 -6.04 5.64 -21.04
C VAL A 241 -7.08 4.68 -20.43
N THR A 242 -8.21 4.49 -21.11
CA THR A 242 -9.28 3.56 -20.65
C THR A 242 -8.75 2.13 -20.54
N MET A 243 -7.95 1.67 -21.51
CA MET A 243 -7.35 0.34 -21.45
C MET A 243 -6.34 0.22 -20.31
N SER A 244 -5.62 1.28 -19.98
CA SER A 244 -4.74 1.29 -18.80
C SER A 244 -5.53 1.03 -17.51
N PHE A 245 -6.73 1.61 -17.37
CA PHE A 245 -7.60 1.36 -16.20
C PHE A 245 -8.13 -0.07 -16.18
N VAL A 246 -8.49 -0.65 -17.34
CA VAL A 246 -8.90 -2.08 -17.42
C VAL A 246 -7.77 -2.98 -16.94
N TYR A 247 -6.54 -2.77 -17.39
CA TYR A 247 -5.39 -3.57 -16.95
C TYR A 247 -5.10 -3.38 -15.46
N TYR A 248 -5.27 -2.17 -14.93
CA TYR A 248 -5.14 -1.92 -13.50
C TYR A 248 -6.19 -2.65 -12.66
N ILE A 249 -7.43 -2.74 -13.14
CA ILE A 249 -8.49 -3.54 -12.51
C ILE A 249 -8.10 -5.02 -12.49
N ILE A 250 -7.61 -5.54 -13.62
CA ILE A 250 -7.15 -6.93 -13.73
C ILE A 250 -6.00 -7.21 -12.75
N PHE A 251 -5.02 -6.31 -12.68
CA PHE A 251 -3.93 -6.37 -11.69
C PHE A 251 -4.48 -6.47 -10.26
N ASN A 252 -5.36 -5.56 -9.85
CA ASN A 252 -5.94 -5.55 -8.51
C ASN A 252 -6.79 -6.79 -8.24
N ALA A 253 -7.56 -7.28 -9.21
CA ALA A 253 -8.35 -8.50 -9.08
C ALA A 253 -7.45 -9.73 -8.86
N ILE A 254 -6.40 -9.91 -9.67
CA ILE A 254 -5.43 -10.99 -9.51
C ILE A 254 -4.72 -10.89 -8.15
N TYR A 255 -4.26 -9.70 -7.77
CA TYR A 255 -3.66 -9.46 -6.47
C TYR A 255 -4.58 -9.87 -5.32
N ALA A 256 -5.84 -9.42 -5.34
CA ALA A 256 -6.82 -9.71 -4.30
C ALA A 256 -7.18 -11.20 -4.22
N LEU A 257 -7.42 -11.86 -5.35
CA LEU A 257 -7.77 -13.28 -5.43
C LEU A 257 -6.65 -14.19 -4.92
N LEU A 258 -5.40 -13.82 -5.18
CA LEU A 258 -4.24 -14.65 -4.87
C LEU A 258 -3.63 -14.36 -3.49
N LEU A 259 -4.05 -13.30 -2.81
CA LEU A 259 -3.51 -12.89 -1.51
C LEU A 259 -3.66 -14.01 -0.45
N ILE A 260 -4.85 -14.59 -0.33
CA ILE A 260 -5.15 -15.67 0.63
C ILE A 260 -4.46 -16.98 0.23
N PRO A 261 -4.56 -17.45 -1.03
CA PRO A 261 -3.84 -18.65 -1.49
C PRO A 261 -2.33 -18.58 -1.23
N PHE A 262 -1.67 -17.48 -1.58
CA PHE A 262 -0.22 -17.36 -1.34
C PHE A 262 0.13 -17.19 0.13
N GLY A 263 -0.73 -16.55 0.94
CA GLY A 263 -0.59 -16.54 2.39
C GLY A 263 -0.58 -17.95 2.97
N SER A 264 -1.59 -18.76 2.63
CA SER A 264 -1.70 -20.16 3.06
C SER A 264 -0.54 -21.03 2.55
N LEU A 265 -0.10 -20.79 1.31
CA LEU A 265 1.05 -21.51 0.74
C LEU A 265 2.35 -21.12 1.45
N SER A 266 2.53 -19.84 1.80
CA SER A 266 3.66 -19.33 2.57
C SER A 266 3.75 -19.98 3.96
N ASP A 267 2.61 -20.26 4.58
CA ASP A 267 2.55 -20.95 5.88
C ASP A 267 2.94 -22.44 5.76
N ARG A 268 2.59 -23.10 4.64
CA ARG A 268 2.84 -24.53 4.41
C ARG A 268 4.27 -24.83 3.96
N ILE A 269 4.78 -24.14 2.96
CA ILE A 269 6.07 -24.45 2.34
C ILE A 269 7.22 -23.53 2.79
N GLY A 270 6.89 -22.50 3.58
CA GLY A 270 7.83 -21.51 4.12
C GLY A 270 7.85 -20.19 3.35
N SER A 271 7.87 -19.10 4.11
CA SER A 271 7.81 -17.74 3.57
C SER A 271 9.00 -17.40 2.65
N LYS A 272 10.20 -17.92 2.97
CA LYS A 272 11.42 -17.70 2.18
C LYS A 272 11.27 -18.22 0.74
N LYS A 273 10.72 -19.42 0.57
CA LYS A 273 10.56 -20.05 -0.76
C LYS A 273 9.61 -19.24 -1.65
N ILE A 274 8.51 -18.76 -1.07
CA ILE A 274 7.55 -17.92 -1.78
C ILE A 274 8.16 -16.57 -2.14
N LEU A 275 8.94 -15.96 -1.24
CA LEU A 275 9.65 -14.71 -1.52
C LEU A 275 10.68 -14.87 -2.64
N ILE A 276 11.48 -15.94 -2.62
CA ILE A 276 12.43 -16.21 -3.72
C ILE A 276 11.69 -16.34 -5.04
N ALA A 277 10.59 -17.10 -5.08
CA ALA A 277 9.77 -17.23 -6.29
C ALA A 277 9.18 -15.88 -6.74
N GLY A 278 8.62 -15.08 -5.81
CA GLY A 278 8.07 -13.75 -6.10
C GLY A 278 9.12 -12.77 -6.63
N TYR A 279 10.30 -12.73 -6.01
CA TYR A 279 11.42 -11.89 -6.48
C TYR A 279 11.93 -12.35 -7.84
N SER A 280 11.99 -13.68 -8.08
CA SER A 280 12.43 -14.23 -9.37
C SER A 280 11.45 -13.91 -10.49
N ILE A 281 10.13 -14.04 -10.25
CA ILE A 281 9.11 -13.64 -11.23
C ILE A 281 9.21 -12.13 -11.50
N PHE A 282 9.40 -11.31 -10.45
CA PHE A 282 9.58 -9.86 -10.62
C PHE A 282 10.83 -9.52 -11.44
N PHE A 283 11.95 -10.17 -11.15
CA PHE A 283 13.18 -10.02 -11.92
C PHE A 283 12.98 -10.39 -13.40
N LEU A 284 12.39 -11.55 -13.68
CA LEU A 284 12.12 -12.01 -15.06
C LEU A 284 11.16 -11.07 -15.78
N LEU A 285 10.13 -10.57 -15.10
CA LEU A 285 9.18 -9.60 -15.65
C LEU A 285 9.89 -8.29 -16.04
N THR A 286 10.72 -7.74 -15.14
CA THR A 286 11.41 -6.48 -15.41
C THR A 286 12.55 -6.64 -16.41
N LEU A 287 13.22 -7.79 -16.43
CA LEU A 287 14.19 -8.16 -17.45
C LEU A 287 13.54 -8.32 -18.83
N TRP A 288 12.35 -8.92 -18.88
CA TRP A 288 11.56 -8.97 -20.10
C TRP A 288 11.25 -7.57 -20.63
N LEU A 289 10.79 -6.67 -19.76
CA LEU A 289 10.47 -5.27 -20.10
C LEU A 289 11.71 -4.47 -20.54
N PHE A 290 12.89 -4.84 -20.08
CA PHE A 290 14.15 -4.25 -20.55
C PHE A 290 14.43 -4.59 -22.03
N PHE A 291 14.13 -5.82 -22.46
CA PHE A 291 14.39 -6.25 -23.84
C PHE A 291 13.21 -5.97 -24.78
N PHE A 292 11.98 -6.12 -24.29
CA PHE A 292 10.77 -6.13 -25.11
C PHE A 292 9.71 -5.17 -24.54
N THR A 293 9.46 -4.08 -25.24
CA THR A 293 8.40 -3.10 -24.88
C THR A 293 7.16 -3.26 -25.78
N ASN A 294 6.83 -4.49 -26.21
CA ASN A 294 5.77 -4.73 -27.19
C ASN A 294 4.38 -4.71 -26.52
N ALA A 295 3.45 -3.97 -27.14
CA ALA A 295 2.06 -3.82 -26.71
C ALA A 295 1.28 -5.13 -26.50
N ARG A 296 1.61 -6.19 -27.26
CA ARG A 296 0.93 -7.48 -27.20
C ARG A 296 1.03 -8.18 -25.85
N PHE A 297 2.03 -7.84 -25.03
CA PHE A 297 2.30 -8.49 -23.76
C PHE A 297 1.87 -7.68 -22.52
N ILE A 298 1.18 -6.54 -22.70
CA ILE A 298 0.77 -5.67 -21.59
C ILE A 298 -0.14 -6.41 -20.60
N LEU A 299 -1.14 -7.17 -21.06
CA LEU A 299 -2.02 -7.94 -20.19
C LEU A 299 -1.27 -8.98 -19.34
N PRO A 300 -0.46 -9.89 -19.92
CA PRO A 300 0.39 -10.79 -19.13
C PRO A 300 1.28 -10.09 -18.10
N ILE A 301 1.79 -8.89 -18.40
CA ILE A 301 2.61 -8.10 -17.48
C ILE A 301 1.83 -7.69 -16.24
N PHE A 302 0.61 -7.16 -16.39
CA PHE A 302 -0.24 -6.78 -15.26
C PHE A 302 -0.67 -7.99 -14.43
N VAL A 303 -0.97 -9.12 -15.07
CA VAL A 303 -1.29 -10.40 -14.38
C VAL A 303 -0.08 -10.87 -13.58
N ALA A 304 1.11 -10.94 -14.19
CA ALA A 304 2.32 -11.38 -13.52
C ALA A 304 2.70 -10.45 -12.35
N TYR A 305 2.54 -9.14 -12.53
CA TYR A 305 2.80 -8.18 -11.46
C TYR A 305 1.80 -8.33 -10.29
N GLY A 306 0.53 -8.63 -10.57
CA GLY A 306 -0.47 -8.97 -9.54
C GLY A 306 -0.09 -10.21 -8.73
N ILE A 307 0.40 -11.25 -9.40
CA ILE A 307 0.93 -12.46 -8.75
C ILE A 307 2.11 -12.12 -7.84
N VAL A 308 3.08 -11.36 -8.35
CA VAL A 308 4.27 -10.92 -7.58
C VAL A 308 3.86 -10.17 -6.32
N CYS A 309 2.93 -9.21 -6.44
CA CYS A 309 2.46 -8.43 -5.30
C CYS A 309 1.77 -9.31 -4.25
N ALA A 310 0.95 -10.28 -4.66
CA ALA A 310 0.26 -11.20 -3.76
C ALA A 310 1.25 -12.12 -3.02
N MET A 311 2.25 -12.66 -3.71
CA MET A 311 3.31 -13.49 -3.12
C MET A 311 4.12 -12.72 -2.09
N ASN A 312 4.56 -11.51 -2.44
CA ASN A 312 5.44 -10.70 -1.59
C ASN A 312 4.73 -10.15 -0.36
N TYR A 313 3.50 -9.65 -0.51
CA TYR A 313 2.74 -9.03 0.59
C TYR A 313 2.54 -9.98 1.77
N SER A 314 2.08 -11.19 1.51
CA SER A 314 1.84 -12.20 2.55
C SER A 314 3.13 -12.73 3.14
N SER A 315 4.11 -13.01 2.29
CA SER A 315 5.34 -13.70 2.69
C SER A 315 6.32 -12.80 3.44
N HIS A 316 6.42 -11.51 3.12
CA HIS A 316 7.21 -10.55 3.90
C HIS A 316 6.74 -10.50 5.35
N ARG A 317 5.43 -10.39 5.57
CA ARG A 317 4.85 -10.35 6.91
C ARG A 317 5.10 -11.65 7.67
N GLY A 318 4.90 -12.79 7.01
CA GLY A 318 5.17 -14.11 7.59
C GLY A 318 6.65 -14.28 7.99
N PHE A 319 7.58 -13.80 7.17
CA PHE A 319 9.02 -13.91 7.45
C PHE A 319 9.46 -12.98 8.59
N VAL A 320 8.97 -11.73 8.63
CA VAL A 320 9.21 -10.81 9.75
C VAL A 320 8.70 -11.39 11.06
N LEU A 321 7.50 -11.99 11.08
CA LEU A 321 6.93 -12.61 12.27
C LEU A 321 7.77 -13.78 12.79
N LYS A 322 8.31 -14.60 11.89
CA LYS A 322 9.17 -15.74 12.24
C LYS A 322 10.51 -15.30 12.82
N LEU A 323 11.05 -14.17 12.38
CA LEU A 323 12.32 -13.63 12.84
C LEU A 323 12.19 -12.70 14.05
N SER A 324 11.00 -12.14 14.29
CA SER A 324 10.73 -11.30 15.47
C SER A 324 10.44 -12.18 16.68
N ASP A 325 11.24 -12.08 17.72
CA ASP A 325 11.02 -12.79 18.98
C ASP A 325 9.76 -12.27 19.71
N SER A 326 9.92 -11.53 20.79
CA SER A 326 8.82 -10.94 21.57
C SER A 326 8.33 -9.59 21.05
N MET A 327 9.13 -8.88 20.21
CA MET A 327 8.90 -7.49 19.78
C MET A 327 8.29 -7.39 18.37
N LYS A 328 7.19 -8.10 18.12
CA LYS A 328 6.55 -8.18 16.78
C LYS A 328 6.16 -6.82 16.23
N GLY A 329 5.57 -5.94 17.04
CA GLY A 329 5.14 -4.60 16.62
C GLY A 329 6.30 -3.73 16.17
N THR A 330 7.40 -3.71 16.94
CA THR A 330 8.60 -2.94 16.61
C THR A 330 9.31 -3.50 15.38
N ALA A 331 9.32 -4.83 15.19
CA ALA A 331 9.89 -5.47 14.01
C ALA A 331 9.12 -5.08 12.73
N PHE A 332 7.79 -5.05 12.76
CA PHE A 332 6.98 -4.53 11.66
C PHE A 332 7.21 -3.04 11.44
N GLY A 333 7.32 -2.27 12.53
CA GLY A 333 7.64 -0.85 12.46
C GLY A 333 8.95 -0.59 11.72
N ALA A 334 10.01 -1.28 12.09
CA ALA A 334 11.29 -1.20 11.41
C ALA A 334 11.20 -1.64 9.94
N PHE A 335 10.54 -2.78 9.68
CA PHE A 335 10.33 -3.27 8.32
C PHE A 335 9.68 -2.21 7.43
N TYR A 336 8.56 -1.64 7.85
CA TYR A 336 7.85 -0.63 7.07
C TYR A 336 8.62 0.68 6.93
N THR A 337 9.39 1.09 7.95
CA THR A 337 10.22 2.30 7.86
C THR A 337 11.35 2.13 6.85
N PHE A 338 12.13 1.04 6.96
CA PHE A 338 13.25 0.83 6.04
C PHE A 338 12.82 0.57 4.61
N THR A 339 11.80 -0.25 4.40
CA THR A 339 11.24 -0.49 3.05
C THR A 339 10.59 0.76 2.48
N GLY A 340 9.93 1.58 3.32
CA GLY A 340 9.33 2.83 2.91
C GLY A 340 10.35 3.85 2.44
N ILE A 341 11.43 4.07 3.20
CA ILE A 341 12.53 4.96 2.78
C ILE A 341 13.17 4.45 1.49
N ALA A 342 13.41 3.15 1.40
CA ALA A 342 13.96 2.53 0.22
C ALA A 342 13.07 2.73 -1.02
N SER A 343 11.75 2.64 -0.87
CA SER A 343 10.81 2.88 -1.96
C SER A 343 10.84 4.33 -2.46
N VAL A 344 10.99 5.33 -1.55
CA VAL A 344 11.11 6.74 -1.96
C VAL A 344 12.36 6.96 -2.80
N VAL A 345 13.51 6.49 -2.32
CA VAL A 345 14.78 6.65 -3.04
C VAL A 345 14.76 5.85 -4.35
N GLY A 346 14.34 4.58 -4.30
CA GLY A 346 14.27 3.70 -5.46
C GLY A 346 13.33 4.23 -6.55
N GLY A 347 12.15 4.72 -6.16
CA GLY A 347 11.19 5.32 -7.08
C GLY A 347 11.72 6.58 -7.74
N THR A 348 12.39 7.45 -6.97
CA THR A 348 13.01 8.68 -7.52
C THR A 348 14.09 8.34 -8.54
N ILE A 349 14.99 7.40 -8.22
CA ILE A 349 16.05 6.94 -9.15
C ILE A 349 15.45 6.31 -10.39
N ALA A 350 14.42 5.44 -10.21
CA ALA A 350 13.72 4.84 -11.33
C ALA A 350 13.07 5.88 -12.24
N GLY A 351 12.51 6.95 -11.67
CA GLY A 351 11.96 8.07 -12.42
C GLY A 351 13.01 8.82 -13.26
N ILE A 352 14.21 9.01 -12.72
CA ILE A 352 15.35 9.60 -13.48
C ILE A 352 15.69 8.73 -14.69
N PHE A 353 15.78 7.41 -14.49
CA PHE A 353 16.05 6.49 -15.59
C PHE A 353 14.89 6.41 -16.61
N TRP A 354 13.64 6.53 -16.14
CA TRP A 354 12.48 6.58 -17.04
C TRP A 354 12.52 7.79 -17.96
N ASP A 355 12.86 8.98 -17.45
CA ASP A 355 12.98 10.20 -18.26
C ASP A 355 14.10 10.11 -19.30
N ALA A 356 15.16 9.35 -19.03
CA ALA A 356 16.18 9.05 -20.00
C ALA A 356 15.72 8.00 -21.02
N SER A 357 15.18 6.88 -20.54
CA SER A 357 14.58 5.80 -21.36
C SER A 357 13.85 4.80 -20.46
N PRO A 358 12.62 4.36 -20.80
CA PRO A 358 11.94 3.27 -20.09
C PRO A 358 12.81 2.01 -19.95
N LYS A 359 13.61 1.69 -20.97
CA LYS A 359 14.55 0.55 -20.93
C LYS A 359 15.57 0.70 -19.80
N MET A 360 16.15 1.88 -19.61
CA MET A 360 17.14 2.11 -18.54
C MET A 360 16.51 1.91 -17.15
N MET A 361 15.28 2.36 -16.96
CA MET A 361 14.54 2.10 -15.73
C MET A 361 14.35 0.60 -15.48
N PHE A 362 13.90 -0.15 -16.45
CA PHE A 362 13.73 -1.60 -16.29
C PHE A 362 15.05 -2.34 -16.09
N GLY A 363 16.12 -1.90 -16.72
CA GLY A 363 17.48 -2.42 -16.48
C GLY A 363 17.92 -2.19 -15.02
N TYR A 364 17.73 -0.97 -14.51
CA TYR A 364 17.98 -0.64 -13.11
C TYR A 364 17.16 -1.53 -12.16
N ILE A 365 15.85 -1.63 -12.38
CA ILE A 365 14.95 -2.43 -11.55
C ILE A 365 15.36 -3.91 -11.55
N SER A 366 15.65 -4.47 -12.73
CA SER A 366 16.10 -5.86 -12.87
C SER A 366 17.40 -6.11 -12.14
N PHE A 367 18.38 -5.20 -12.25
CA PHE A 367 19.66 -5.32 -11.57
C PHE A 367 19.51 -5.36 -10.05
N ILE A 368 18.71 -4.43 -9.50
CA ILE A 368 18.45 -4.37 -8.06
C ILE A 368 17.65 -5.61 -7.59
N ALA A 369 16.65 -6.06 -8.37
CA ALA A 369 15.90 -7.27 -8.05
C ALA A 369 16.79 -8.52 -8.02
N PHE A 370 17.75 -8.63 -8.94
CA PHE A 370 18.73 -9.71 -8.97
C PHE A 370 19.60 -9.72 -7.72
N ILE A 371 20.10 -8.56 -7.30
CA ILE A 371 20.86 -8.44 -6.03
C ILE A 371 19.98 -8.87 -4.85
N ALA A 372 18.73 -8.43 -4.80
CA ALA A 372 17.81 -8.81 -3.72
C ALA A 372 17.57 -10.33 -3.66
N ILE A 373 17.47 -11.01 -4.80
CA ILE A 373 17.35 -12.47 -4.87
C ILE A 373 18.60 -13.15 -4.26
N ILE A 374 19.78 -12.74 -4.69
CA ILE A 374 21.05 -13.29 -4.17
C ILE A 374 21.09 -13.12 -2.65
N MET A 375 20.83 -11.89 -2.16
CA MET A 375 20.83 -11.63 -0.73
C MET A 375 19.77 -12.48 0.01
N LEU A 376 18.58 -12.67 -0.57
CA LEU A 376 17.52 -13.46 0.03
C LEU A 376 17.92 -14.96 0.14
N CYS A 377 18.67 -15.48 -0.83
CA CYS A 377 19.17 -16.85 -0.77
C CYS A 377 20.06 -17.11 0.47
N PHE A 378 20.85 -16.11 0.88
CA PHE A 378 21.68 -16.17 2.08
C PHE A 378 20.91 -15.87 3.39
N ALA A 379 19.70 -15.36 3.33
CA ALA A 379 18.89 -15.14 4.52
C ALA A 379 18.56 -16.46 5.20
N ARG A 380 18.85 -16.56 6.51
CA ARG A 380 18.58 -17.77 7.30
C ARG A 380 17.23 -17.68 7.97
N GLU A 381 16.37 -18.67 7.77
CA GLU A 381 15.17 -18.86 8.60
C GLU A 381 15.56 -19.27 10.03
N LYS A 382 14.67 -19.02 10.99
CA LYS A 382 14.78 -19.60 12.32
C LYS A 382 14.34 -21.06 12.17
N SER A 383 15.25 -21.99 12.45
CA SER A 383 14.93 -23.41 12.52
C SER A 383 13.89 -23.68 13.59
#